data_89c0e46058c52c346218cfeaa40ba61f
#
_entry.id   89c0e46058c52c346218cfeaa40ba61f
#
_cell.length_a   1.000
_cell.length_b   1.000
_cell.length_c   1.000
_cell.angle_alpha   90.00
_cell.angle_beta   90.00
_cell.angle_gamma   90.00
#
_symmetry.space_group_name_H-M   'P 1'
#
loop_
_entity.id
_entity.type
_entity.pdbx_description
1 polymer ?
#
loop_
_entity_poly.entity_id
_entity_poly.type
_entity_poly.pdbx_seq_one_letter_code
_entity_poly.pdbx_strand_id
1 'polypeptide(L)'
;STDVYVPAGLNEKVPAVLIRTPYGKEDGCEVYYRYVQRGYAVVVQDVRGRNLSEGEWIPNHSEVEDGDDTLNWIAEQSWSSGSVGMVGGSYLGYVQWAAAASGNPHLKALISVVCAGSAFVDLPRRGGCFTSGMLAWGFAVSQKKFHPELMERDDWEEVLNIRPLDQLAEK
;
A
#
# COMPACT_ATOMS: atom_id res chain seq x y z
N SER A 1 -1.17 -12.20 1.15
CA SER A 1 -0.26 -12.76 0.15
C SER A 1 1.02 -11.94 0.10
N THR A 2 2.19 -12.60 0.20
CA THR A 2 3.48 -11.93 0.37
C THR A 2 4.56 -12.66 -0.42
N ASP A 3 5.37 -11.93 -1.16
CA ASP A 3 6.57 -12.42 -1.83
C ASP A 3 7.81 -11.92 -1.12
N VAL A 4 8.83 -12.79 -1.02
CA VAL A 4 10.09 -12.49 -0.36
C VAL A 4 11.26 -12.76 -1.30
N TYR A 5 12.09 -11.76 -1.49
CA TYR A 5 13.29 -11.81 -2.30
C TYR A 5 14.49 -11.61 -1.38
N VAL A 6 15.35 -12.60 -1.26
CA VAL A 6 16.56 -12.53 -0.43
C VAL A 6 17.81 -12.56 -1.30
N PRO A 7 18.90 -11.88 -0.89
CA PRO A 7 20.18 -11.98 -1.58
C PRO A 7 20.68 -13.44 -1.63
N ALA A 8 21.26 -13.85 -2.74
CA ALA A 8 21.87 -15.16 -2.86
C ALA A 8 23.15 -15.26 -2.02
N GLY A 9 23.41 -16.45 -1.47
CA GLY A 9 24.66 -16.71 -0.74
C GLY A 9 24.77 -16.04 0.63
N LEU A 10 23.62 -15.80 1.30
CA LEU A 10 23.62 -15.23 2.65
C LEU A 10 24.41 -16.08 3.64
N ASN A 11 25.41 -15.46 4.29
CA ASN A 11 26.14 -16.02 5.42
C ASN A 11 25.71 -15.43 6.77
N GLU A 12 24.89 -14.35 6.74
CA GLU A 12 24.38 -13.65 7.91
C GLU A 12 22.94 -13.15 7.67
N LYS A 13 22.27 -12.80 8.74
CA LYS A 13 20.93 -12.21 8.69
C LYS A 13 20.98 -10.78 8.13
N VAL A 14 20.02 -10.43 7.29
CA VAL A 14 19.98 -9.13 6.60
C VAL A 14 18.77 -8.30 7.02
N PRO A 15 18.85 -6.97 6.95
CA PRO A 15 17.68 -6.11 7.13
C PRO A 15 16.70 -6.26 5.97
N ALA A 16 15.44 -5.97 6.22
CA ALA A 16 14.38 -6.06 5.22
C ALA A 16 13.91 -4.67 4.75
N VAL A 17 13.44 -4.61 3.50
CA VAL A 17 12.64 -3.50 2.95
C VAL A 17 11.25 -4.06 2.66
N LEU A 18 10.24 -3.53 3.36
CA LEU A 18 8.84 -3.92 3.22
C LEU A 18 8.10 -2.93 2.31
N ILE A 19 7.37 -3.47 1.36
CA ILE A 19 6.45 -2.75 0.48
C ILE A 19 5.06 -3.37 0.67
N ARG A 20 4.05 -2.58 1.10
CA ARG A 20 2.66 -3.01 1.18
C ARG A 20 1.84 -2.23 0.17
N THR A 21 1.09 -2.92 -0.69
CA THR A 21 0.43 -2.33 -1.86
C THR A 21 -1.00 -2.84 -2.04
N PRO A 22 -1.97 -1.96 -2.39
CA PRO A 22 -3.30 -2.38 -2.83
C PRO A 22 -3.36 -2.65 -4.35
N TYR A 23 -2.29 -2.35 -5.09
CA TYR A 23 -2.29 -2.31 -6.55
C TYR A 23 -1.87 -3.63 -7.21
N GLY A 24 -1.21 -4.52 -6.47
CA GLY A 24 -0.67 -5.79 -6.95
C GLY A 24 0.83 -5.88 -6.64
N LYS A 25 1.21 -6.91 -5.88
CA LYS A 25 2.62 -7.13 -5.53
C LYS A 25 3.49 -7.55 -6.71
N GLU A 26 2.86 -7.98 -7.80
CA GLU A 26 3.53 -8.38 -9.05
C GLU A 26 3.79 -7.18 -9.98
N ASP A 27 3.04 -6.08 -9.79
CA ASP A 27 3.10 -4.92 -10.69
C ASP A 27 4.15 -3.91 -10.22
N GLY A 28 5.16 -3.67 -11.07
CA GLY A 28 6.20 -2.67 -10.84
C GLY A 28 7.15 -2.97 -9.68
N CYS A 29 7.18 -4.21 -9.16
CA CYS A 29 8.05 -4.58 -8.05
C CYS A 29 9.54 -4.64 -8.43
N GLU A 30 9.87 -4.69 -9.72
CA GLU A 30 11.24 -4.77 -10.24
C GLU A 30 12.10 -3.59 -9.77
N VAL A 31 11.50 -2.42 -9.54
CA VAL A 31 12.21 -1.24 -9.04
C VAL A 31 12.82 -1.48 -7.65
N TYR A 32 12.30 -2.45 -6.90
CA TYR A 32 12.78 -2.79 -5.56
C TYR A 32 13.91 -3.83 -5.55
N TYR A 33 14.16 -4.55 -6.66
CA TYR A 33 15.24 -5.54 -6.75
C TYR A 33 16.63 -4.95 -6.53
N ARG A 34 16.79 -3.65 -6.77
CA ARG A 34 18.01 -2.92 -6.43
C ARG A 34 18.38 -2.98 -4.94
N TYR A 35 17.41 -3.18 -4.05
CA TYR A 35 17.66 -3.36 -2.62
C TYR A 35 18.23 -4.75 -2.34
N VAL A 36 17.76 -5.78 -3.05
CA VAL A 36 18.31 -7.14 -2.95
C VAL A 36 19.79 -7.14 -3.35
N GLN A 37 20.12 -6.43 -4.44
CA GLN A 37 21.52 -6.29 -4.90
C GLN A 37 22.43 -5.53 -3.90
N ARG A 38 21.83 -4.81 -2.94
CA ARG A 38 22.53 -4.08 -1.89
C ARG A 38 22.52 -4.79 -0.54
N GLY A 39 22.10 -6.04 -0.51
CA GLY A 39 22.15 -6.87 0.70
C GLY A 39 20.90 -6.75 1.60
N TYR A 40 19.79 -6.21 1.11
CA TYR A 40 18.52 -6.20 1.83
C TYR A 40 17.63 -7.36 1.36
N ALA A 41 16.88 -7.97 2.27
CA ALA A 41 15.71 -8.73 1.86
C ALA A 41 14.61 -7.76 1.41
N VAL A 42 13.88 -8.10 0.36
CA VAL A 42 12.71 -7.32 -0.10
C VAL A 42 11.46 -8.15 0.13
N VAL A 43 10.49 -7.56 0.82
CA VAL A 43 9.19 -8.16 1.12
C VAL A 43 8.12 -7.32 0.46
N VAL A 44 7.39 -7.88 -0.50
CA VAL A 44 6.28 -7.21 -1.20
C VAL A 44 4.99 -7.92 -0.84
N GLN A 45 4.03 -7.16 -0.32
CA GLN A 45 2.78 -7.69 0.21
C GLN A 45 1.57 -6.99 -0.39
N ASP A 46 0.61 -7.76 -0.90
CA ASP A 46 -0.74 -7.27 -1.14
C ASP A 46 -1.42 -6.96 0.20
N VAL A 47 -1.96 -5.76 0.38
CA VAL A 47 -2.74 -5.44 1.58
C VAL A 47 -3.98 -6.32 1.67
N ARG A 48 -4.55 -6.47 2.87
CA ARG A 48 -5.75 -7.27 3.15
C ARG A 48 -6.84 -7.04 2.10
N GLY A 49 -7.45 -8.12 1.60
CA GLY A 49 -8.58 -8.09 0.65
C GLY A 49 -8.23 -7.67 -0.77
N ARG A 50 -6.96 -7.41 -1.09
CA ARG A 50 -6.51 -7.02 -2.43
C ARG A 50 -5.79 -8.18 -3.13
N ASN A 51 -5.97 -8.26 -4.46
CA ASN A 51 -5.30 -9.21 -5.35
C ASN A 51 -5.35 -10.65 -4.81
N LEU A 52 -4.23 -11.20 -4.33
CA LEU A 52 -4.13 -12.56 -3.80
C LEU A 52 -4.29 -12.61 -2.26
N SER A 53 -4.38 -11.47 -1.58
CA SER A 53 -4.64 -11.44 -0.13
C SER A 53 -6.12 -11.70 0.17
N GLU A 54 -6.35 -12.44 1.25
CA GLU A 54 -7.68 -12.77 1.77
C GLU A 54 -8.26 -11.63 2.61
N GLY A 55 -9.52 -11.78 3.02
CA GLY A 55 -10.24 -10.82 3.83
C GLY A 55 -10.95 -9.75 3.02
N GLU A 56 -11.45 -8.75 3.71
CA GLU A 56 -12.14 -7.60 3.14
C GLU A 56 -11.24 -6.37 3.21
N TRP A 57 -11.20 -5.60 2.12
CA TRP A 57 -10.46 -4.36 2.07
C TRP A 57 -11.38 -3.16 2.30
N ILE A 58 -11.10 -2.45 3.37
CA ILE A 58 -11.64 -1.11 3.62
C ILE A 58 -10.42 -0.17 3.60
N PRO A 59 -10.33 0.76 2.63
CA PRO A 59 -9.17 1.63 2.51
C PRO A 59 -8.78 2.31 3.82
N ASN A 60 -7.51 2.21 4.18
CA ASN A 60 -6.91 2.84 5.36
C ASN A 60 -7.38 2.30 6.74
N HIS A 61 -8.22 1.28 6.78
CA HIS A 61 -8.84 0.84 8.05
C HIS A 61 -7.93 -0.08 8.89
N SER A 62 -7.40 -1.15 8.31
CA SER A 62 -6.65 -2.19 9.04
C SER A 62 -5.14 -2.10 8.87
N GLU A 63 -4.63 -0.96 8.42
CA GLU A 63 -3.22 -0.85 8.02
C GLU A 63 -2.26 -0.78 9.22
N VAL A 64 -2.75 -0.38 10.39
CA VAL A 64 -1.95 -0.34 11.63
C VAL A 64 -1.67 -1.76 12.09
N GLU A 65 -2.72 -2.54 12.30
CA GLU A 65 -2.64 -3.91 12.81
C GLU A 65 -1.94 -4.84 11.82
N ASP A 66 -2.30 -4.76 10.54
CA ASP A 66 -1.70 -5.57 9.48
C ASP A 66 -0.23 -5.21 9.26
N GLY A 67 0.13 -3.93 9.45
CA GLY A 67 1.50 -3.46 9.43
C GLY A 67 2.32 -4.03 10.57
N ASP A 68 1.78 -3.98 11.78
CA ASP A 68 2.40 -4.53 12.99
C ASP A 68 2.64 -6.03 12.88
N ASP A 69 1.61 -6.79 12.51
CA ASP A 69 1.70 -8.24 12.30
C ASP A 69 2.77 -8.60 11.26
N THR A 70 2.81 -7.85 10.17
CA THR A 70 3.79 -8.08 9.09
C THR A 70 5.22 -7.81 9.56
N LEU A 71 5.44 -6.74 10.33
CA LEU A 71 6.75 -6.40 10.89
C LEU A 71 7.24 -7.47 11.86
N ASN A 72 6.36 -7.96 12.74
CA ASN A 72 6.65 -9.05 13.67
C ASN A 72 6.99 -10.34 12.91
N TRP A 73 6.19 -10.70 11.90
CA TRP A 73 6.44 -11.86 11.06
C TRP A 73 7.79 -11.78 10.35
N ILE A 74 8.15 -10.63 9.78
CA ILE A 74 9.47 -10.43 9.13
C ILE A 74 10.61 -10.64 10.14
N ALA A 75 10.47 -10.11 11.35
CA ALA A 75 11.51 -10.19 12.36
C ALA A 75 11.81 -11.64 12.80
N GLU A 76 10.82 -12.52 12.76
CA GLU A 76 10.92 -13.93 13.13
C GLU A 76 11.57 -14.81 12.03
N GLN A 77 11.71 -14.31 10.81
CA GLN A 77 12.24 -15.10 9.70
C GLN A 77 13.72 -15.41 9.90
N SER A 78 14.13 -16.61 9.50
CA SER A 78 15.52 -17.09 9.64
C SER A 78 16.57 -16.22 8.95
N TRP A 79 16.18 -15.56 7.85
CA TRP A 79 17.04 -14.67 7.07
C TRP A 79 17.07 -13.22 7.61
N SER A 80 16.15 -12.85 8.49
CA SER A 80 15.94 -11.46 8.93
C SER A 80 16.83 -11.09 10.11
N SER A 81 17.42 -9.89 10.06
CA SER A 81 18.11 -9.28 11.21
C SER A 81 17.15 -8.66 12.24
N GLY A 82 15.85 -8.65 11.97
CA GLY A 82 14.84 -7.97 12.78
C GLY A 82 14.75 -6.47 12.58
N SER A 83 15.50 -5.91 11.63
CA SER A 83 15.43 -4.48 11.27
C SER A 83 14.69 -4.32 9.94
N VAL A 84 13.61 -3.53 9.93
CA VAL A 84 12.77 -3.33 8.75
C VAL A 84 12.68 -1.85 8.41
N GLY A 85 12.92 -1.51 7.14
CA GLY A 85 12.56 -0.23 6.55
C GLY A 85 11.34 -0.40 5.64
N MET A 86 10.56 0.67 5.46
CA MET A 86 9.45 0.65 4.50
C MET A 86 9.66 1.72 3.43
N VAL A 87 9.17 1.46 2.20
CA VAL A 87 9.29 2.38 1.08
C VAL A 87 8.05 2.35 0.20
N GLY A 88 7.67 3.50 -0.34
CA GLY A 88 6.62 3.62 -1.33
C GLY A 88 5.93 4.97 -1.33
N GLY A 89 5.15 5.20 -2.38
CA GLY A 89 4.41 6.44 -2.58
C GLY A 89 2.90 6.27 -2.48
N SER A 90 2.17 7.37 -2.32
CA SER A 90 0.70 7.39 -2.27
C SER A 90 0.15 6.47 -1.16
N TYR A 91 -0.67 5.49 -1.48
CA TYR A 91 -1.16 4.50 -0.51
C TYR A 91 -0.02 3.73 0.17
N LEU A 92 1.03 3.34 -0.60
CA LEU A 92 2.23 2.70 -0.06
C LEU A 92 3.01 3.62 0.89
N GLY A 93 2.84 4.93 0.78
CA GLY A 93 3.34 5.92 1.74
C GLY A 93 2.51 5.95 3.02
N TYR A 94 1.18 5.93 2.89
CA TYR A 94 0.26 5.94 4.02
C TYR A 94 0.43 4.71 4.94
N VAL A 95 0.54 3.51 4.38
CA VAL A 95 0.69 2.26 5.17
C VAL A 95 1.96 2.24 6.02
N GLN A 96 2.99 3.01 5.65
CA GLN A 96 4.20 3.16 6.45
C GLN A 96 3.93 3.93 7.75
N TRP A 97 3.20 5.04 7.66
CA TRP A 97 2.81 5.83 8.83
C TRP A 97 1.82 5.08 9.71
N ALA A 98 0.90 4.31 9.10
CA ALA A 98 0.01 3.42 9.82
C ALA A 98 0.81 2.38 10.61
N ALA A 99 1.75 1.69 9.98
CA ALA A 99 2.64 0.75 10.66
C ALA A 99 3.48 1.41 11.76
N ALA A 100 3.96 2.65 11.55
CA ALA A 100 4.70 3.40 12.57
C ALA A 100 3.84 3.75 13.80
N ALA A 101 2.53 3.95 13.61
CA ALA A 101 1.60 4.24 14.69
C ALA A 101 1.44 3.06 15.67
N SER A 102 1.75 1.82 15.28
CA SER A 102 1.78 0.67 16.18
C SER A 102 2.90 0.74 17.22
N GLY A 103 3.94 1.55 16.96
CA GLY A 103 5.14 1.60 17.82
C GLY A 103 6.03 0.37 17.71
N ASN A 104 5.88 -0.44 16.65
CA ASN A 104 6.64 -1.68 16.47
C ASN A 104 8.15 -1.46 16.50
N PRO A 105 8.91 -2.16 17.37
CA PRO A 105 10.35 -1.93 17.55
C PRO A 105 11.19 -2.37 16.35
N HIS A 106 10.64 -3.18 15.45
CA HIS A 106 11.33 -3.66 14.26
C HIS A 106 11.35 -2.63 13.12
N LEU A 107 10.42 -1.66 13.11
CA LEU A 107 10.38 -0.59 12.13
C LEU A 107 11.47 0.45 12.44
N LYS A 108 12.40 0.65 11.50
CA LYS A 108 13.59 1.49 11.69
C LYS A 108 13.62 2.74 10.79
N ALA A 109 13.00 2.67 9.62
CA ALA A 109 13.04 3.75 8.65
C ALA A 109 11.82 3.74 7.73
N LEU A 110 11.41 4.92 7.29
CA LEU A 110 10.35 5.14 6.31
C LEU A 110 10.89 5.99 5.16
N ILE A 111 10.58 5.57 3.93
CA ILE A 111 10.73 6.40 2.73
C ILE A 111 9.33 6.59 2.14
N SER A 112 8.60 7.54 2.70
CA SER A 112 7.22 7.84 2.34
C SER A 112 7.17 9.01 1.36
N VAL A 113 6.59 8.79 0.20
CA VAL A 113 6.55 9.77 -0.90
C VAL A 113 5.09 10.08 -1.25
N VAL A 114 4.75 11.39 -1.34
CA VAL A 114 3.45 11.90 -1.79
C VAL A 114 2.24 11.19 -1.17
N CYS A 115 2.26 10.94 0.13
CA CYS A 115 1.14 10.35 0.85
C CYS A 115 0.28 11.42 1.55
N ALA A 116 -0.97 11.07 1.85
CA ALA A 116 -1.83 11.89 2.69
C ALA A 116 -1.30 11.89 4.14
N GLY A 117 -1.28 13.05 4.79
CA GLY A 117 -1.04 13.16 6.23
C GLY A 117 -2.25 12.74 7.05
N SER A 118 -3.44 12.82 6.46
CA SER A 118 -4.69 12.37 7.03
C SER A 118 -5.62 11.83 5.95
N ALA A 119 -6.12 10.62 6.15
CA ALA A 119 -7.10 10.01 5.26
C ALA A 119 -8.48 10.72 5.26
N PHE A 120 -8.70 11.65 6.18
CA PHE A 120 -9.98 12.34 6.33
C PHE A 120 -9.94 13.83 5.99
N VAL A 121 -8.78 14.47 6.15
CA VAL A 121 -8.64 15.94 5.96
C VAL A 121 -7.97 16.26 4.63
N ASP A 122 -6.95 15.48 4.25
CA ASP A 122 -6.20 15.71 3.02
C ASP A 122 -6.81 15.00 1.82
N LEU A 123 -7.13 13.72 1.98
CA LEU A 123 -7.74 12.84 0.98
C LEU A 123 -8.73 11.89 1.68
N PRO A 124 -9.87 11.59 1.10
CA PRO A 124 -10.38 12.05 -0.21
C PRO A 124 -11.03 13.43 -0.20
N ARG A 125 -11.11 14.09 0.95
CA ARG A 125 -11.91 15.34 1.11
C ARG A 125 -11.03 16.51 1.53
N ARG A 126 -11.00 17.55 0.72
CA ARG A 126 -10.42 18.84 1.09
C ARG A 126 -11.52 19.85 1.42
N GLY A 127 -11.50 20.40 2.64
CA GLY A 127 -12.52 21.33 3.08
C GLY A 127 -13.96 20.76 3.01
N GLY A 128 -14.10 19.44 3.16
CA GLY A 128 -15.39 18.74 3.04
C GLY A 128 -15.77 18.34 1.61
N CYS A 129 -15.09 18.84 0.58
CA CYS A 129 -15.34 18.47 -0.82
C CYS A 129 -14.57 17.23 -1.22
N PHE A 130 -15.27 16.26 -1.83
CA PHE A 130 -14.63 15.07 -2.40
C PHE A 130 -13.86 15.46 -3.67
N THR A 131 -12.60 15.05 -3.77
CA THR A 131 -11.75 15.41 -4.92
C THR A 131 -12.00 14.47 -6.10
N SER A 132 -12.10 15.03 -7.33
CA SER A 132 -12.35 14.23 -8.54
C SER A 132 -11.28 13.16 -8.80
N GLY A 133 -10.01 13.46 -8.50
CA GLY A 133 -8.94 12.48 -8.63
C GLY A 133 -9.11 11.28 -7.70
N MET A 134 -9.66 11.49 -6.50
CA MET A 134 -9.97 10.38 -5.58
C MET A 134 -11.23 9.61 -5.99
N LEU A 135 -12.17 10.28 -6.67
CA LEU A 135 -13.29 9.59 -7.30
C LEU A 135 -12.79 8.66 -8.41
N ALA A 136 -11.92 9.14 -9.29
CA ALA A 136 -11.29 8.32 -10.33
C ALA A 136 -10.55 7.12 -9.74
N TRP A 137 -9.75 7.35 -8.69
CA TRP A 137 -9.08 6.27 -7.96
C TRP A 137 -10.08 5.28 -7.35
N GLY A 138 -11.20 5.75 -6.81
CA GLY A 138 -12.28 4.91 -6.28
C GLY A 138 -12.80 3.90 -7.30
N PHE A 139 -13.04 4.32 -8.55
CA PHE A 139 -13.40 3.42 -9.64
C PHE A 139 -12.30 2.39 -9.92
N ALA A 140 -11.04 2.84 -9.99
CA ALA A 140 -9.90 1.94 -10.29
C ALA A 140 -9.66 0.87 -9.21
N VAL A 141 -10.07 1.11 -7.97
CA VAL A 141 -9.93 0.16 -6.85
C VAL A 141 -11.25 -0.49 -6.44
N SER A 142 -12.34 -0.24 -7.14
CA SER A 142 -13.68 -0.76 -6.81
C SER A 142 -13.77 -2.29 -6.85
N GLN A 143 -12.91 -2.94 -7.63
CA GLN A 143 -12.78 -4.37 -7.70
C GLN A 143 -11.57 -4.86 -6.88
N LYS A 144 -11.46 -6.17 -6.67
CA LYS A 144 -10.37 -6.78 -5.91
C LYS A 144 -8.98 -6.50 -6.50
N LYS A 145 -8.89 -6.33 -7.81
CA LYS A 145 -7.67 -5.91 -8.53
C LYS A 145 -7.72 -4.42 -8.85
N PHE A 146 -6.55 -3.85 -9.10
CA PHE A 146 -6.43 -2.48 -9.55
C PHE A 146 -6.67 -2.38 -11.05
N HIS A 147 -7.55 -1.48 -11.48
CA HIS A 147 -7.97 -1.25 -12.86
C HIS A 147 -7.70 0.22 -13.25
N PRO A 148 -6.43 0.58 -13.56
CA PRO A 148 -6.06 1.96 -13.89
C PRO A 148 -6.82 2.52 -15.08
N GLU A 149 -7.25 1.67 -16.03
CA GLU A 149 -8.07 2.04 -17.19
C GLU A 149 -9.40 2.68 -16.80
N LEU A 150 -9.94 2.36 -15.62
CA LEU A 150 -11.16 2.99 -15.12
C LEU A 150 -10.96 4.45 -14.68
N MET A 151 -9.73 4.92 -14.55
CA MET A 151 -9.42 6.33 -14.32
C MET A 151 -9.46 7.16 -15.61
N GLU A 152 -9.32 6.52 -16.77
CA GLU A 152 -9.27 7.14 -18.10
C GLU A 152 -10.60 6.99 -18.86
N ARG A 153 -11.70 6.72 -18.15
CA ARG A 153 -13.03 6.60 -18.75
C ARG A 153 -13.42 7.90 -19.47
N ASP A 154 -14.19 7.79 -20.53
CA ASP A 154 -14.56 8.89 -21.42
C ASP A 154 -15.85 9.62 -21.01
N ASP A 155 -16.59 9.12 -20.01
CA ASP A 155 -17.85 9.67 -19.53
C ASP A 155 -17.69 10.56 -18.27
N TRP A 156 -16.50 11.07 -17.97
CA TRP A 156 -16.26 11.93 -16.79
C TRP A 156 -17.19 13.14 -16.71
N GLU A 157 -17.57 13.75 -17.85
CA GLU A 157 -18.48 14.88 -17.86
C GLU A 157 -19.87 14.47 -17.33
N GLU A 158 -20.37 13.30 -17.75
CA GLU A 158 -21.64 12.75 -17.23
C GLU A 158 -21.52 12.46 -15.73
N VAL A 159 -20.49 11.71 -15.32
CA VAL A 159 -20.27 11.31 -13.93
C VAL A 159 -20.18 12.50 -12.99
N LEU A 160 -19.42 13.54 -13.36
CA LEU A 160 -19.23 14.73 -12.54
C LEU A 160 -20.50 15.60 -12.44
N ASN A 161 -21.48 15.41 -13.32
CA ASN A 161 -22.76 16.13 -13.33
C ASN A 161 -23.90 15.37 -12.64
N ILE A 162 -23.69 14.14 -12.16
CA ILE A 162 -24.72 13.37 -11.44
C ILE A 162 -25.16 14.11 -10.17
N ARG A 163 -26.46 14.26 -10.04
CA ARG A 163 -27.10 14.87 -8.86
C ARG A 163 -28.41 14.12 -8.55
N PRO A 164 -28.71 13.82 -7.29
CA PRO A 164 -27.84 13.99 -6.13
C PRO A 164 -26.62 13.01 -6.15
N LEU A 165 -25.60 13.31 -5.34
CA LEU A 165 -24.31 12.59 -5.39
C LEU A 165 -24.36 11.12 -4.94
N ASP A 166 -25.39 10.71 -4.21
CA ASP A 166 -25.62 9.32 -3.81
C ASP A 166 -25.89 8.38 -5.00
N GLN A 167 -26.37 8.93 -6.11
CA GLN A 167 -26.55 8.17 -7.37
C GLN A 167 -25.24 7.78 -8.07
N LEU A 168 -24.10 8.34 -7.63
CA LEU A 168 -22.78 7.93 -8.15
C LEU A 168 -22.46 6.45 -7.89
N ALA A 169 -23.04 5.86 -6.84
CA ALA A 169 -22.80 4.44 -6.51
C ALA A 169 -23.46 3.47 -7.50
N GLU A 170 -24.33 3.96 -8.40
CA GLU A 170 -25.02 3.16 -9.40
C GLU A 170 -24.31 3.13 -10.77
N LYS A 171 -23.19 3.87 -10.91
CA LYS A 171 -22.39 3.99 -12.12
C LYS A 171 -21.09 3.18 -12.07
#